data_e4634654dbb2af941fa7278216b35c43
#
_entry.id   e4634654dbb2af941fa7278216b35c43
#
_cell.length_a   1.000
_cell.length_b   1.000
_cell.length_c   1.000
_cell.angle_alpha   90.00
_cell.angle_beta   90.00
_cell.angle_gamma   90.00
#
_symmetry.space_group_name_H-M   'P 1'
#
loop_
_entity.id
_entity.type
_entity.pdbx_description
1 polymer ?
#
loop_
_entity_poly.entity_id
_entity_poly.type
_entity_poly.pdbx_seq_one_letter_code
_entity_poly.pdbx_strand_id
1 'polypeptide(L)'
;MMRRVLAVVAGLVWAGSAVAADVNLLNVSYDPTRELYVEFNKSFAEAYKKDTGKSVEIKQSHGGSGAQARSVIDGLQADVVTLALAYDIDAIANKGLLDKKWQKRLPQNASPYTSTIVFLVRKGNPKGIKDWDDLLKSGVDVITPNPKTSGGARWNYLAAWGYALKKTGSVDKAKQFVADLYKHVPVLDTGARGATVTFVERGVGDVLLAWENEAYLALKEFGKEKFEIISPSLSILAEPPVAIVDSVVAKKGTQAVAEAYLKYWYTKEGQEIAARNFYRPRDPDVAKKYSESFAKVDLFTIDDVFGGWTKAQKDHFGEGGIFDQIYKN
;
A
#
# COMPACT_ATOMS: atom_id res chain seq x y z
N MET A 1 -44.09 10.02 65.25
CA MET A 1 -43.57 8.78 64.69
C MET A 1 -43.65 8.81 63.17
N MET A 2 -42.59 9.18 62.46
CA MET A 2 -42.53 9.23 61.00
C MET A 2 -41.71 8.00 60.48
N ARG A 3 -42.39 7.09 59.80
CA ARG A 3 -41.77 5.95 59.09
C ARG A 3 -41.20 6.44 57.75
N ARG A 4 -39.89 6.38 57.61
CA ARG A 4 -39.18 6.58 56.33
C ARG A 4 -39.23 5.27 55.54
N VAL A 5 -39.83 5.31 54.35
CA VAL A 5 -39.78 4.23 53.37
C VAL A 5 -38.55 4.46 52.50
N LEU A 6 -37.58 3.56 52.57
CA LEU A 6 -36.43 3.51 51.60
C LEU A 6 -36.92 2.75 50.35
N ALA A 7 -37.00 3.44 49.23
CA ALA A 7 -37.15 2.79 47.91
C ALA A 7 -35.77 2.38 47.41
N VAL A 8 -35.53 1.07 47.29
CA VAL A 8 -34.36 0.50 46.67
C VAL A 8 -34.64 0.42 45.15
N VAL A 9 -33.98 1.28 44.35
CA VAL A 9 -33.99 1.19 42.90
C VAL A 9 -32.94 0.18 42.47
N ALA A 10 -33.36 -1.02 42.10
CA ALA A 10 -32.48 -2.04 41.49
C ALA A 10 -32.25 -1.65 40.00
N GLY A 11 -31.07 -1.07 39.72
CA GLY A 11 -30.59 -0.84 38.36
C GLY A 11 -30.22 -2.14 37.70
N LEU A 12 -31.00 -2.60 36.70
CA LEU A 12 -30.56 -3.68 35.81
C LEU A 12 -29.43 -3.16 34.94
N VAL A 13 -28.19 -3.57 35.27
CA VAL A 13 -27.04 -3.44 34.38
C VAL A 13 -27.18 -4.51 33.29
N TRP A 14 -27.60 -4.12 32.11
CA TRP A 14 -27.50 -4.98 30.93
C TRP A 14 -26.02 -5.08 30.56
N ALA A 15 -25.34 -6.12 31.03
CA ALA A 15 -24.06 -6.55 30.50
C ALA A 15 -24.32 -7.15 29.11
N GLY A 16 -24.18 -6.34 28.08
CA GLY A 16 -24.18 -6.83 26.71
C GLY A 16 -22.98 -7.81 26.56
N SER A 17 -23.26 -9.09 26.54
CA SER A 17 -22.24 -10.09 26.21
C SER A 17 -21.76 -9.83 24.78
N ALA A 18 -20.55 -9.33 24.64
CA ALA A 18 -19.89 -9.28 23.35
C ALA A 18 -19.74 -10.74 22.87
N VAL A 19 -20.53 -11.13 21.90
CA VAL A 19 -20.41 -12.46 21.27
C VAL A 19 -19.07 -12.46 20.56
N ALA A 20 -18.16 -13.35 21.00
CA ALA A 20 -16.88 -13.54 20.32
C ALA A 20 -17.12 -13.97 18.86
N ALA A 21 -16.33 -13.47 17.92
CA ALA A 21 -16.42 -13.91 16.52
C ALA A 21 -16.06 -15.41 16.43
N ASP A 22 -16.75 -16.11 15.53
CA ASP A 22 -16.52 -17.54 15.30
C ASP A 22 -15.14 -17.82 14.72
N VAL A 23 -14.58 -16.85 13.99
CA VAL A 23 -13.25 -16.94 13.36
C VAL A 23 -12.50 -15.62 13.49
N ASN A 24 -11.19 -15.71 13.74
CA ASN A 24 -10.29 -14.55 13.77
C ASN A 24 -9.23 -14.68 12.68
N LEU A 25 -9.13 -13.69 11.79
CA LEU A 25 -8.05 -13.52 10.82
C LEU A 25 -7.11 -12.40 11.23
N LEU A 26 -5.82 -12.56 10.91
CA LEU A 26 -4.86 -11.46 10.91
C LEU A 26 -4.41 -11.19 9.47
N ASN A 27 -4.69 -9.99 8.97
CA ASN A 27 -4.12 -9.48 7.73
C ASN A 27 -2.93 -8.56 8.05
N VAL A 28 -1.77 -8.88 7.51
CA VAL A 28 -0.56 -8.09 7.61
C VAL A 28 -0.36 -7.34 6.30
N SER A 29 -0.45 -5.99 6.35
CA SER A 29 -0.51 -5.13 5.19
C SER A 29 0.50 -3.99 5.25
N TYR A 30 0.60 -3.21 4.18
CA TYR A 30 1.48 -2.04 4.09
C TYR A 30 0.70 -0.74 4.33
N ASP A 31 1.43 0.35 4.63
CA ASP A 31 0.85 1.61 5.13
C ASP A 31 -0.28 2.22 4.31
N PRO A 32 -0.20 2.35 2.98
CA PRO A 32 -1.24 3.01 2.17
C PRO A 32 -2.62 2.34 2.17
N THR A 33 -2.76 1.15 2.74
CA THR A 33 -4.02 0.38 2.70
C THR A 33 -4.88 0.50 3.95
N ARG A 34 -4.53 1.35 4.92
CA ARG A 34 -5.25 1.44 6.21
C ARG A 34 -6.74 1.68 6.02
N GLU A 35 -7.10 2.71 5.29
CA GLU A 35 -8.47 3.14 5.06
C GLU A 35 -9.21 2.13 4.17
N LEU A 36 -8.53 1.61 3.16
CA LEU A 36 -9.04 0.56 2.28
C LEU A 36 -9.53 -0.67 3.07
N TYR A 37 -8.70 -1.15 4.01
CA TYR A 37 -9.05 -2.34 4.78
C TYR A 37 -10.11 -2.09 5.86
N VAL A 38 -10.33 -0.86 6.29
CA VAL A 38 -11.49 -0.54 7.15
C VAL A 38 -12.80 -0.85 6.42
N GLU A 39 -12.94 -0.38 5.19
CA GLU A 39 -14.13 -0.62 4.37
C GLU A 39 -14.22 -2.08 3.91
N PHE A 40 -13.13 -2.62 3.38
CA PHE A 40 -13.08 -3.98 2.84
C PHE A 40 -13.42 -5.03 3.91
N ASN A 41 -12.83 -4.94 5.09
CA ASN A 41 -13.07 -5.91 6.17
C ASN A 41 -14.51 -5.90 6.65
N LYS A 42 -15.12 -4.71 6.75
CA LYS A 42 -16.53 -4.60 7.10
C LYS A 42 -17.41 -5.29 6.04
N SER A 43 -17.21 -4.97 4.78
CA SER A 43 -17.98 -5.54 3.67
C SER A 43 -17.80 -7.06 3.56
N PHE A 44 -16.55 -7.54 3.67
CA PHE A 44 -16.27 -8.98 3.68
C PHE A 44 -16.93 -9.69 4.86
N ALA A 45 -16.84 -9.15 6.08
CA ALA A 45 -17.43 -9.78 7.26
C ALA A 45 -18.95 -9.91 7.15
N GLU A 46 -19.62 -8.89 6.59
CA GLU A 46 -21.06 -8.93 6.32
C GLU A 46 -21.42 -10.00 5.27
N ALA A 47 -20.67 -10.03 4.16
CA ALA A 47 -20.87 -11.02 3.10
C ALA A 47 -20.59 -12.45 3.60
N TYR A 48 -19.49 -12.67 4.31
CA TYR A 48 -19.13 -13.97 4.84
C TYR A 48 -20.15 -14.50 5.84
N LYS A 49 -20.67 -13.64 6.71
CA LYS A 49 -21.74 -14.01 7.66
C LYS A 49 -23.03 -14.39 6.93
N LYS A 50 -23.39 -13.63 5.89
CA LYS A 50 -24.57 -13.92 5.07
C LYS A 50 -24.47 -15.28 4.38
N ASP A 51 -23.29 -15.60 3.83
CA ASP A 51 -23.08 -16.79 3.02
C ASP A 51 -22.87 -18.06 3.87
N THR A 52 -22.25 -17.93 5.06
CA THR A 52 -21.84 -19.08 5.88
C THR A 52 -22.56 -19.18 7.22
N GLY A 53 -23.24 -18.14 7.65
CA GLY A 53 -23.81 -18.01 9.00
C GLY A 53 -22.79 -17.72 10.09
N LYS A 54 -21.47 -17.68 9.78
CA LYS A 54 -20.38 -17.48 10.74
C LYS A 54 -19.90 -16.03 10.75
N SER A 55 -19.61 -15.51 11.92
CA SER A 55 -18.98 -14.20 12.09
C SER A 55 -17.46 -14.31 12.00
N VAL A 56 -16.82 -13.30 11.40
CA VAL A 56 -15.36 -13.19 11.31
C VAL A 56 -14.90 -11.84 11.82
N GLU A 57 -13.87 -11.84 12.67
CA GLU A 57 -13.12 -10.66 13.06
C GLU A 57 -11.81 -10.61 12.27
N ILE A 58 -11.54 -9.52 11.57
CA ILE A 58 -10.31 -9.32 10.82
C ILE A 58 -9.44 -8.28 11.54
N LYS A 59 -8.35 -8.74 12.15
CA LYS A 59 -7.33 -7.89 12.74
C LYS A 59 -6.35 -7.43 11.67
N GLN A 60 -5.81 -6.23 11.84
CA GLN A 60 -4.91 -5.58 10.90
C GLN A 60 -3.57 -5.24 11.54
N SER A 61 -2.48 -5.47 10.81
CA SER A 61 -1.17 -4.90 11.10
C SER A 61 -0.72 -4.10 9.88
N HIS A 62 -0.33 -2.84 10.07
CA HIS A 62 0.13 -1.96 9.00
C HIS A 62 1.51 -1.39 9.32
N GLY A 63 2.34 -1.25 8.29
CA GLY A 63 3.69 -0.68 8.40
C GLY A 63 4.40 -0.70 7.06
N GLY A 64 5.69 -0.42 7.05
CA GLY A 64 6.51 -0.57 5.84
C GLY A 64 6.50 -2.04 5.37
N SER A 65 6.24 -2.28 4.08
CA SER A 65 6.02 -3.62 3.51
C SER A 65 7.13 -4.62 3.85
N GLY A 66 8.39 -4.23 3.69
CA GLY A 66 9.53 -5.08 4.05
C GLY A 66 9.65 -5.35 5.56
N ALA A 67 9.25 -4.40 6.41
CA ALA A 67 9.19 -4.61 7.87
C ALA A 67 8.08 -5.60 8.24
N GLN A 68 6.92 -5.48 7.60
CA GLN A 68 5.79 -6.40 7.78
C GLN A 68 6.16 -7.83 7.34
N ALA A 69 6.82 -7.99 6.19
CA ALA A 69 7.33 -9.30 5.75
C ALA A 69 8.29 -9.91 6.78
N ARG A 70 9.22 -9.12 7.32
CA ARG A 70 10.12 -9.59 8.39
C ARG A 70 9.38 -10.00 9.65
N SER A 71 8.37 -9.24 10.09
CA SER A 71 7.56 -9.60 11.26
C SER A 71 6.87 -10.97 11.08
N VAL A 72 6.38 -11.27 9.88
CA VAL A 72 5.80 -12.60 9.58
C VAL A 72 6.86 -13.69 9.59
N ILE A 73 8.04 -13.43 9.00
CA ILE A 73 9.18 -14.36 9.03
C ILE A 73 9.63 -14.64 10.48
N ASP A 74 9.61 -13.63 11.33
CA ASP A 74 10.02 -13.70 12.74
C ASP A 74 8.92 -14.27 13.65
N GLY A 75 7.76 -14.67 13.10
CA GLY A 75 6.77 -15.46 13.81
C GLY A 75 5.42 -14.78 14.05
N LEU A 76 5.16 -13.59 13.50
CA LEU A 76 3.82 -12.99 13.54
C LEU A 76 2.83 -13.90 12.80
N GLN A 77 1.81 -14.37 13.50
CA GLN A 77 0.85 -15.37 13.01
C GLN A 77 -0.20 -14.74 12.06
N ALA A 78 0.27 -14.22 10.94
CA ALA A 78 -0.58 -13.67 9.88
C ALA A 78 -1.29 -14.78 9.11
N ASP A 79 -2.59 -14.70 8.96
CA ASP A 79 -3.36 -15.61 8.09
C ASP A 79 -3.16 -15.26 6.62
N VAL A 80 -3.15 -13.96 6.33
CA VAL A 80 -2.92 -13.41 5.00
C VAL A 80 -1.94 -12.24 5.06
N VAL A 81 -1.19 -12.07 3.97
CA VAL A 81 -0.32 -10.92 3.72
C VAL A 81 -0.79 -10.18 2.48
N THR A 82 -0.83 -8.86 2.55
CA THR A 82 -1.28 -7.98 1.48
C THR A 82 -0.27 -6.84 1.37
N LEU A 83 0.86 -7.14 0.72
CA LEU A 83 2.06 -6.31 0.76
C LEU A 83 2.21 -5.42 -0.48
N ALA A 84 3.16 -4.48 -0.43
CA ALA A 84 3.34 -3.51 -1.49
C ALA A 84 3.93 -4.11 -2.78
N LEU A 85 4.66 -5.22 -2.69
CA LEU A 85 5.40 -5.80 -3.80
C LEU A 85 5.67 -7.30 -3.63
N ALA A 86 5.77 -8.01 -4.76
CA ALA A 86 5.89 -9.47 -4.78
C ALA A 86 7.15 -9.98 -4.06
N TYR A 87 8.27 -9.27 -4.13
CA TYR A 87 9.50 -9.67 -3.47
C TYR A 87 9.35 -9.85 -1.95
N ASP A 88 8.53 -9.01 -1.30
CA ASP A 88 8.32 -9.10 0.14
C ASP A 88 7.53 -10.38 0.51
N ILE A 89 6.59 -10.82 -0.36
CA ILE A 89 5.90 -12.12 -0.20
C ILE A 89 6.85 -13.28 -0.56
N ASP A 90 7.66 -13.14 -1.59
CA ASP A 90 8.68 -14.12 -1.96
C ASP A 90 9.67 -14.38 -0.82
N ALA A 91 10.03 -13.34 -0.05
CA ALA A 91 10.88 -13.48 1.13
C ALA A 91 10.24 -14.40 2.19
N ILE A 92 8.93 -14.28 2.41
CA ILE A 92 8.14 -15.16 3.30
C ILE A 92 8.09 -16.59 2.73
N ALA A 93 7.84 -16.73 1.41
CA ALA A 93 7.81 -18.01 0.72
C ALA A 93 9.16 -18.74 0.77
N ASN A 94 10.25 -18.01 0.66
CA ASN A 94 11.62 -18.56 0.75
C ASN A 94 11.96 -19.11 2.15
N LYS A 95 11.21 -18.71 3.19
CA LYS A 95 11.27 -19.31 4.53
C LYS A 95 10.35 -20.53 4.71
N GLY A 96 9.66 -20.94 3.64
CA GLY A 96 8.76 -22.10 3.68
C GLY A 96 7.42 -21.85 4.39
N LEU A 97 7.06 -20.59 4.63
CA LEU A 97 5.82 -20.22 5.33
C LEU A 97 4.60 -20.23 4.42
N LEU A 98 4.80 -20.09 3.10
CA LEU A 98 3.78 -20.21 2.07
C LEU A 98 4.39 -20.80 0.78
N ASP A 99 3.51 -21.26 -0.13
CA ASP A 99 3.92 -21.88 -1.38
C ASP A 99 4.65 -20.88 -2.29
N LYS A 100 5.77 -21.28 -2.87
CA LYS A 100 6.53 -20.47 -3.83
C LYS A 100 5.76 -20.12 -5.11
N LYS A 101 4.69 -20.87 -5.41
CA LYS A 101 3.79 -20.60 -6.55
C LYS A 101 2.58 -19.76 -6.16
N TRP A 102 2.63 -19.04 -5.04
CA TRP A 102 1.53 -18.27 -4.47
C TRP A 102 0.83 -17.32 -5.48
N GLN A 103 1.58 -16.70 -6.39
CA GLN A 103 1.05 -15.81 -7.43
C GLN A 103 0.07 -16.51 -8.39
N LYS A 104 0.17 -17.83 -8.55
CA LYS A 104 -0.72 -18.62 -9.44
C LYS A 104 -2.05 -18.98 -8.78
N ARG A 105 -2.22 -18.73 -7.50
CA ARG A 105 -3.44 -19.11 -6.75
C ARG A 105 -4.62 -18.17 -6.99
N LEU A 106 -4.35 -16.95 -7.44
CA LEU A 106 -5.36 -15.92 -7.68
C LEU A 106 -5.12 -15.26 -9.05
N PRO A 107 -6.16 -14.66 -9.65
CA PRO A 107 -6.01 -13.95 -10.93
C PRO A 107 -4.99 -12.81 -10.87
N GLN A 108 -4.50 -12.37 -12.03
CA GLN A 108 -3.62 -11.21 -12.17
C GLN A 108 -2.36 -11.30 -11.30
N ASN A 109 -1.72 -12.49 -11.23
CA ASN A 109 -0.55 -12.76 -10.37
C ASN A 109 -0.80 -12.43 -8.90
N ALA A 110 -2.01 -12.67 -8.42
CA ALA A 110 -2.49 -12.35 -7.08
C ALA A 110 -2.44 -10.86 -6.73
N SER A 111 -2.58 -9.98 -7.73
CA SER A 111 -2.65 -8.53 -7.55
C SER A 111 -4.04 -8.02 -7.93
N PRO A 112 -4.96 -7.88 -6.97
CA PRO A 112 -6.38 -7.63 -7.25
C PRO A 112 -6.70 -6.21 -7.72
N TYR A 113 -5.83 -5.26 -7.48
CA TYR A 113 -5.93 -3.87 -7.90
C TYR A 113 -4.54 -3.32 -8.23
N THR A 114 -4.48 -2.13 -8.80
CA THR A 114 -3.23 -1.45 -9.13
C THR A 114 -3.21 -0.02 -8.60
N SER A 115 -2.04 0.59 -8.65
CA SER A 115 -1.82 2.01 -8.42
C SER A 115 -0.67 2.49 -9.29
N THR A 116 -0.29 3.74 -9.13
CA THR A 116 0.90 4.31 -9.75
C THR A 116 1.51 5.38 -8.86
N ILE A 117 2.65 5.94 -9.27
CA ILE A 117 3.30 7.02 -8.56
C ILE A 117 2.94 8.34 -9.21
N VAL A 118 2.53 9.27 -8.37
CA VAL A 118 2.17 10.65 -8.73
C VAL A 118 2.92 11.64 -7.83
N PHE A 119 2.81 12.92 -8.12
CA PHE A 119 3.37 13.99 -7.30
C PHE A 119 2.25 14.72 -6.57
N LEU A 120 2.34 14.82 -5.25
CA LEU A 120 1.51 15.72 -4.47
C LEU A 120 2.30 17.00 -4.25
N VAL A 121 1.77 18.15 -4.67
CA VAL A 121 2.41 19.45 -4.56
C VAL A 121 1.53 20.43 -3.77
N ARG A 122 2.13 21.53 -3.29
CA ARG A 122 1.38 22.62 -2.65
C ARG A 122 0.41 23.24 -3.64
N LYS A 123 -0.72 23.77 -3.14
CA LYS A 123 -1.74 24.44 -3.97
C LYS A 123 -1.14 25.57 -4.81
N GLY A 124 -1.54 25.63 -6.07
CA GLY A 124 -1.00 26.57 -7.05
C GLY A 124 0.36 26.18 -7.60
N ASN A 125 0.89 25.02 -7.19
CA ASN A 125 2.16 24.45 -7.71
C ASN A 125 3.30 25.50 -7.81
N PRO A 126 3.72 26.11 -6.70
CA PRO A 126 4.62 27.28 -6.72
C PRO A 126 6.00 26.99 -7.32
N LYS A 127 6.41 25.73 -7.40
CA LYS A 127 7.66 25.28 -8.05
C LYS A 127 7.50 24.93 -9.52
N GLY A 128 6.27 24.96 -10.04
CA GLY A 128 5.99 24.66 -11.45
C GLY A 128 6.37 23.22 -11.83
N ILE A 129 6.12 22.25 -10.95
CA ILE A 129 6.40 20.85 -11.16
C ILE A 129 5.36 20.28 -12.16
N LYS A 130 5.84 19.72 -13.27
CA LYS A 130 5.00 19.10 -14.31
C LYS A 130 5.38 17.65 -14.57
N ASP A 131 6.67 17.33 -14.45
CA ASP A 131 7.22 16.01 -14.72
C ASP A 131 8.47 15.74 -13.90
N TRP A 132 9.04 14.56 -13.99
CA TRP A 132 10.20 14.08 -13.25
C TRP A 132 11.42 14.99 -13.33
N ASP A 133 11.70 15.61 -14.49
CA ASP A 133 12.84 16.53 -14.66
C ASP A 133 12.74 17.77 -13.75
N ASP A 134 11.51 18.20 -13.47
CA ASP A 134 11.27 19.38 -12.65
C ASP A 134 11.66 19.15 -11.19
N LEU A 135 11.76 17.89 -10.76
CA LEU A 135 12.20 17.51 -9.42
C LEU A 135 13.70 17.79 -9.19
N LEU A 136 14.47 17.96 -10.27
CA LEU A 136 15.91 18.27 -10.22
C LEU A 136 16.18 19.78 -10.26
N LYS A 137 15.17 20.63 -10.29
CA LYS A 137 15.35 22.09 -10.28
C LYS A 137 15.95 22.55 -8.94
N SER A 138 16.84 23.52 -9.01
CA SER A 138 17.40 24.12 -7.80
C SER A 138 16.31 24.65 -6.87
N GLY A 139 16.42 24.37 -5.59
CA GLY A 139 15.47 24.79 -4.56
C GLY A 139 14.15 24.03 -4.57
N VAL A 140 14.08 22.85 -5.17
CA VAL A 140 12.97 21.90 -5.02
C VAL A 140 13.38 20.84 -4.01
N ASP A 141 12.62 20.70 -2.93
CA ASP A 141 12.79 19.65 -1.93
C ASP A 141 11.75 18.53 -2.16
N VAL A 142 12.26 17.31 -2.34
CA VAL A 142 11.45 16.11 -2.62
C VAL A 142 11.30 15.27 -1.37
N ILE A 143 10.07 14.89 -1.03
CA ILE A 143 9.77 13.97 0.05
C ILE A 143 9.44 12.60 -0.52
N THR A 144 10.13 11.58 -0.02
CA THR A 144 9.89 10.17 -0.35
C THR A 144 10.39 9.32 0.83
N PRO A 145 9.74 8.16 1.11
CA PRO A 145 10.24 7.30 2.18
C PRO A 145 11.51 6.53 1.77
N ASN A 146 12.10 5.81 2.72
CA ASN A 146 13.35 5.08 2.52
C ASN A 146 13.11 3.72 1.80
N PRO A 147 13.73 3.47 0.64
CA PRO A 147 13.58 2.21 -0.09
C PRO A 147 14.08 0.95 0.66
N LYS A 148 14.94 1.13 1.67
CA LYS A 148 15.39 0.01 2.52
C LYS A 148 14.31 -0.52 3.46
N THR A 149 13.30 0.29 3.78
CA THR A 149 12.25 -0.06 4.76
C THR A 149 10.84 -0.03 4.15
N SER A 150 10.60 0.82 3.17
CA SER A 150 9.30 1.05 2.54
C SER A 150 9.21 0.43 1.16
N GLY A 151 8.22 -0.45 0.96
CA GLY A 151 7.87 -0.95 -0.37
C GLY A 151 7.37 0.17 -1.29
N GLY A 152 6.62 1.14 -0.75
CA GLY A 152 6.19 2.32 -1.50
C GLY A 152 7.36 3.13 -2.06
N ALA A 153 8.41 3.30 -1.27
CA ALA A 153 9.62 3.99 -1.71
C ALA A 153 10.36 3.26 -2.84
N ARG A 154 10.33 1.92 -2.85
CA ARG A 154 10.91 1.16 -3.97
C ARG A 154 10.17 1.43 -5.27
N TRP A 155 8.84 1.53 -5.24
CA TRP A 155 8.06 1.92 -6.39
C TRP A 155 8.36 3.36 -6.83
N ASN A 156 8.51 4.32 -5.90
CA ASN A 156 8.87 5.70 -6.21
C ASN A 156 10.24 5.78 -6.92
N TYR A 157 11.24 5.09 -6.37
CA TYR A 157 12.58 4.99 -6.94
C TYR A 157 12.57 4.38 -8.35
N LEU A 158 11.87 3.25 -8.52
CA LEU A 158 11.80 2.57 -9.81
C LEU A 158 11.00 3.35 -10.85
N ALA A 159 10.00 4.13 -10.44
CA ALA A 159 9.28 5.04 -11.34
C ALA A 159 10.22 6.13 -11.90
N ALA A 160 11.00 6.77 -11.03
CA ALA A 160 12.00 7.76 -11.44
C ALA A 160 13.08 7.17 -12.35
N TRP A 161 13.61 5.99 -11.99
CA TRP A 161 14.60 5.28 -12.79
C TRP A 161 14.07 4.92 -14.17
N GLY A 162 12.87 4.30 -14.22
CA GLY A 162 12.26 3.87 -15.48
C GLY A 162 11.94 5.03 -16.41
N TYR A 163 11.49 6.15 -15.87
CA TYR A 163 11.33 7.38 -16.62
C TYR A 163 12.66 7.81 -17.28
N ALA A 164 13.72 7.96 -16.50
CA ALA A 164 15.02 8.40 -17.00
C ALA A 164 15.61 7.41 -18.00
N LEU A 165 15.47 6.09 -17.76
CA LEU A 165 15.92 5.06 -18.67
C LEU A 165 15.18 5.12 -20.01
N LYS A 166 13.85 5.22 -19.99
CA LYS A 166 13.05 5.30 -21.23
C LYS A 166 13.32 6.59 -22.00
N LYS A 167 13.53 7.70 -21.29
CA LYS A 167 13.85 9.00 -21.91
C LYS A 167 15.23 9.02 -22.57
N THR A 168 16.23 8.39 -21.95
CA THR A 168 17.63 8.54 -22.38
C THR A 168 18.21 7.30 -23.07
N GLY A 169 17.58 6.13 -22.91
CA GLY A 169 18.11 4.86 -23.38
C GLY A 169 19.39 4.39 -22.66
N SER A 170 19.77 5.04 -21.53
CA SER A 170 21.04 4.79 -20.85
C SER A 170 20.86 4.49 -19.37
N VAL A 171 21.38 3.34 -18.93
CA VAL A 171 21.41 2.92 -17.52
C VAL A 171 22.23 3.90 -16.68
N ASP A 172 23.36 4.38 -17.19
CA ASP A 172 24.22 5.33 -16.46
C ASP A 172 23.50 6.68 -16.24
N LYS A 173 22.78 7.15 -17.28
CA LYS A 173 21.97 8.38 -17.15
C LYS A 173 20.80 8.18 -16.18
N ALA A 174 20.17 7.01 -16.17
CA ALA A 174 19.13 6.71 -15.21
C ALA A 174 19.68 6.66 -13.77
N LYS A 175 20.85 6.04 -13.57
CA LYS A 175 21.56 6.06 -12.29
C LYS A 175 21.89 7.49 -11.83
N GLN A 176 22.42 8.30 -12.73
CA GLN A 176 22.74 9.70 -12.42
C GLN A 176 21.48 10.49 -12.08
N PHE A 177 20.39 10.33 -12.85
CA PHE A 177 19.13 11.00 -12.59
C PHE A 177 18.58 10.70 -11.18
N VAL A 178 18.56 9.43 -10.79
CA VAL A 178 18.09 9.06 -9.45
C VAL A 178 19.06 9.52 -8.37
N ALA A 179 20.37 9.47 -8.62
CA ALA A 179 21.36 10.04 -7.69
C ALA A 179 21.14 11.54 -7.46
N ASP A 180 20.87 12.28 -8.53
CA ASP A 180 20.57 13.72 -8.43
C ASP A 180 19.22 13.96 -7.73
N LEU A 181 18.19 13.16 -8.02
CA LEU A 181 16.91 13.24 -7.32
C LEU A 181 17.08 13.09 -5.79
N TYR A 182 17.87 12.12 -5.35
CA TYR A 182 18.08 11.88 -3.91
C TYR A 182 18.90 12.96 -3.21
N LYS A 183 19.63 13.82 -3.95
CA LYS A 183 20.25 15.04 -3.38
C LYS A 183 19.21 16.09 -3.00
N HIS A 184 18.03 16.04 -3.59
CA HIS A 184 16.88 16.88 -3.27
C HIS A 184 15.98 16.32 -2.15
N VAL A 185 16.36 15.18 -1.56
CA VAL A 185 15.58 14.51 -0.50
C VAL A 185 16.17 14.84 0.86
N PRO A 186 15.58 15.79 1.62
CA PRO A 186 16.13 16.24 2.90
C PRO A 186 15.90 15.24 4.03
N VAL A 187 14.89 14.35 3.90
CA VAL A 187 14.54 13.37 4.93
C VAL A 187 13.99 12.10 4.29
N LEU A 188 14.36 10.95 4.84
CA LEU A 188 13.84 9.62 4.47
C LEU A 188 13.05 9.01 5.62
N ASP A 189 11.73 9.14 5.56
CA ASP A 189 10.83 8.48 6.52
C ASP A 189 10.84 6.96 6.33
N THR A 190 10.52 6.21 7.39
CA THR A 190 10.57 4.74 7.37
C THR A 190 9.47 4.09 6.51
N GLY A 191 8.37 4.82 6.23
CA GLY A 191 7.22 4.33 5.46
C GLY A 191 6.46 5.45 4.75
N ALA A 192 5.56 5.08 3.85
CA ALA A 192 4.79 6.03 3.04
C ALA A 192 3.97 6.99 3.89
N ARG A 193 3.29 6.50 4.94
CA ARG A 193 2.50 7.34 5.84
C ARG A 193 3.36 8.37 6.57
N GLY A 194 4.57 8.02 6.99
CA GLY A 194 5.53 8.95 7.59
C GLY A 194 5.89 10.09 6.63
N ALA A 195 6.18 9.76 5.37
CA ALA A 195 6.48 10.75 4.32
C ALA A 195 5.28 11.67 4.06
N THR A 196 4.06 11.13 4.03
CA THR A 196 2.83 11.94 3.91
C THR A 196 2.69 12.91 5.09
N VAL A 197 2.87 12.45 6.33
CA VAL A 197 2.83 13.31 7.53
C VAL A 197 3.91 14.40 7.47
N THR A 198 5.13 14.04 7.09
CA THR A 198 6.23 15.00 6.93
C THR A 198 5.88 16.09 5.92
N PHE A 199 5.33 15.71 4.77
CA PHE A 199 4.92 16.66 3.75
C PHE A 199 3.68 17.46 4.17
N VAL A 200 2.57 16.78 4.51
CA VAL A 200 1.26 17.41 4.67
C VAL A 200 1.13 18.16 6.00
N GLU A 201 1.52 17.54 7.11
CA GLU A 201 1.29 18.10 8.46
C GLU A 201 2.47 18.95 8.93
N ARG A 202 3.73 18.47 8.71
CA ARG A 202 4.91 19.20 9.16
C ARG A 202 5.34 20.31 8.18
N GLY A 203 4.76 20.33 6.97
CA GLY A 203 5.04 21.36 5.98
C GLY A 203 6.42 21.27 5.32
N VAL A 204 7.12 20.14 5.42
CA VAL A 204 8.46 19.94 4.86
C VAL A 204 8.36 19.56 3.39
N GLY A 205 9.22 20.13 2.55
CA GLY A 205 9.34 19.82 1.14
C GLY A 205 8.31 20.52 0.24
N ASP A 206 8.61 20.51 -1.05
CA ASP A 206 7.81 21.13 -2.11
C ASP A 206 6.94 20.12 -2.85
N VAL A 207 7.42 18.87 -2.95
CA VAL A 207 6.74 17.76 -3.65
C VAL A 207 6.92 16.46 -2.88
N LEU A 208 5.82 15.70 -2.76
CA LEU A 208 5.81 14.34 -2.25
C LEU A 208 5.66 13.37 -3.41
N LEU A 209 6.59 12.43 -3.56
CA LEU A 209 6.39 11.23 -4.38
C LEU A 209 5.46 10.30 -3.64
N ALA A 210 4.25 10.14 -4.14
CA ALA A 210 3.20 9.38 -3.46
C ALA A 210 2.59 8.32 -4.36
N TRP A 211 2.06 7.28 -3.75
CA TRP A 211 1.09 6.44 -4.40
C TRP A 211 -0.16 7.25 -4.72
N GLU A 212 -0.79 6.97 -5.85
CA GLU A 212 -1.95 7.71 -6.33
C GLU A 212 -3.07 7.76 -5.28
N ASN A 213 -3.37 6.63 -4.62
CA ASN A 213 -4.37 6.57 -3.56
C ASN A 213 -4.01 7.44 -2.34
N GLU A 214 -2.74 7.49 -1.91
CA GLU A 214 -2.29 8.35 -0.80
C GLU A 214 -2.44 9.83 -1.15
N ALA A 215 -2.14 10.22 -2.39
CA ALA A 215 -2.31 11.58 -2.85
C ALA A 215 -3.78 12.00 -2.84
N TYR A 216 -4.69 11.15 -3.32
CA TYR A 216 -6.13 11.42 -3.26
C TYR A 216 -6.66 11.44 -1.82
N LEU A 217 -6.15 10.55 -0.97
CA LEU A 217 -6.51 10.55 0.45
C LEU A 217 -6.09 11.86 1.13
N ALA A 218 -4.88 12.34 0.85
CA ALA A 218 -4.40 13.63 1.34
C ALA A 218 -5.31 14.79 0.91
N LEU A 219 -5.76 14.82 -0.35
CA LEU A 219 -6.73 15.81 -0.80
C LEU A 219 -8.08 15.71 -0.08
N LYS A 220 -8.53 14.47 0.22
CA LYS A 220 -9.80 14.23 0.92
C LYS A 220 -9.73 14.64 2.39
N GLU A 221 -8.63 14.35 3.07
CA GLU A 221 -8.48 14.56 4.51
C GLU A 221 -8.03 15.99 4.86
N PHE A 222 -7.13 16.56 4.07
CA PHE A 222 -6.50 17.85 4.38
C PHE A 222 -6.99 19.02 3.52
N GLY A 223 -7.76 18.73 2.48
CA GLY A 223 -8.44 19.73 1.64
C GLY A 223 -7.76 19.97 0.28
N LYS A 224 -8.60 20.05 -0.74
CA LYS A 224 -8.20 20.34 -2.13
C LYS A 224 -7.67 21.77 -2.31
N GLU A 225 -7.89 22.63 -1.34
CA GLU A 225 -7.39 24.00 -1.30
C GLU A 225 -5.94 24.10 -0.84
N LYS A 226 -5.35 23.00 -0.31
CA LYS A 226 -3.96 23.00 0.20
C LYS A 226 -2.99 22.31 -0.74
N PHE A 227 -3.45 21.36 -1.53
CA PHE A 227 -2.61 20.50 -2.36
C PHE A 227 -3.20 20.26 -3.75
N GLU A 228 -2.33 19.85 -4.67
CA GLU A 228 -2.68 19.41 -6.03
C GLU A 228 -1.93 18.13 -6.37
N ILE A 229 -2.56 17.27 -7.18
CA ILE A 229 -1.92 16.08 -7.73
C ILE A 229 -1.43 16.41 -9.14
N ILE A 230 -0.16 16.13 -9.39
CA ILE A 230 0.45 16.20 -10.71
C ILE A 230 0.76 14.77 -11.15
N SER A 231 0.17 14.36 -12.24
CA SER A 231 0.46 13.07 -12.88
C SER A 231 1.62 13.24 -13.83
N PRO A 232 2.74 12.50 -13.67
CA PRO A 232 3.86 12.57 -14.59
C PRO A 232 3.52 12.00 -15.95
N SER A 233 4.31 12.33 -16.97
CA SER A 233 4.12 11.81 -18.34
C SER A 233 4.25 10.29 -18.43
N LEU A 234 5.11 9.70 -17.59
CA LEU A 234 5.38 8.27 -17.52
C LEU A 234 5.58 7.86 -16.07
N SER A 235 4.99 6.74 -15.65
CA SER A 235 5.17 6.18 -14.32
C SER A 235 5.21 4.65 -14.36
N ILE A 236 5.28 4.01 -13.19
CA ILE A 236 5.30 2.56 -13.07
C ILE A 236 3.91 2.03 -12.68
N LEU A 237 3.50 0.91 -13.28
CA LEU A 237 2.32 0.17 -12.84
C LEU A 237 2.65 -0.54 -11.52
N ALA A 238 2.13 -0.02 -10.42
CA ALA A 238 2.27 -0.65 -9.12
C ALA A 238 1.21 -1.74 -8.93
N GLU A 239 1.66 -2.95 -8.67
CA GLU A 239 0.84 -4.16 -8.57
C GLU A 239 1.01 -4.80 -7.18
N PRO A 240 0.31 -4.28 -6.15
CA PRO A 240 0.42 -4.83 -4.80
C PRO A 240 -0.26 -6.20 -4.70
N PRO A 241 0.47 -7.24 -4.32
CA PRO A 241 -0.01 -8.60 -4.27
C PRO A 241 -0.59 -9.01 -2.92
N VAL A 242 -1.36 -10.09 -2.93
CA VAL A 242 -1.95 -10.72 -1.74
C VAL A 242 -1.64 -12.21 -1.72
N ALA A 243 -1.43 -12.79 -0.52
CA ALA A 243 -1.19 -14.22 -0.38
C ALA A 243 -1.66 -14.77 0.97
N ILE A 244 -1.94 -16.07 1.03
CA ILE A 244 -2.20 -16.82 2.26
C ILE A 244 -0.88 -17.29 2.84
N VAL A 245 -0.73 -17.20 4.15
CA VAL A 245 0.42 -17.77 4.88
C VAL A 245 0.06 -19.21 5.29
N ASP A 246 0.38 -20.18 4.43
CA ASP A 246 -0.07 -21.56 4.52
C ASP A 246 0.20 -22.21 5.86
N SER A 247 1.40 -22.02 6.43
CA SER A 247 1.79 -22.58 7.72
C SER A 247 0.93 -22.08 8.88
N VAL A 248 0.45 -20.84 8.79
CA VAL A 248 -0.38 -20.24 9.84
C VAL A 248 -1.83 -20.70 9.71
N VAL A 249 -2.41 -20.63 8.51
CA VAL A 249 -3.82 -21.04 8.31
C VAL A 249 -4.03 -22.52 8.56
N ALA A 250 -3.03 -23.37 8.24
CA ALA A 250 -3.07 -24.80 8.55
C ALA A 250 -3.08 -25.04 10.08
N LYS A 251 -2.25 -24.32 10.82
CA LYS A 251 -2.19 -24.41 12.29
C LYS A 251 -3.45 -23.88 12.97
N LYS A 252 -4.00 -22.78 12.46
CA LYS A 252 -5.18 -22.12 13.04
C LYS A 252 -6.51 -22.69 12.55
N GLY A 253 -6.53 -23.51 11.48
CA GLY A 253 -7.76 -23.98 10.85
C GLY A 253 -8.52 -22.89 10.10
N THR A 254 -7.85 -21.84 9.65
CA THR A 254 -8.44 -20.65 9.02
C THR A 254 -8.34 -20.64 7.49
N GLN A 255 -7.91 -21.75 6.87
CA GLN A 255 -7.69 -21.83 5.41
C GLN A 255 -8.91 -21.37 4.60
N ALA A 256 -10.09 -21.90 4.91
CA ALA A 256 -11.30 -21.62 4.11
C ALA A 256 -11.70 -20.12 4.18
N VAL A 257 -11.63 -19.51 5.34
CA VAL A 257 -11.97 -18.08 5.49
C VAL A 257 -10.89 -17.18 4.90
N ALA A 258 -9.61 -17.54 4.98
CA ALA A 258 -8.52 -16.82 4.33
C ALA A 258 -8.64 -16.84 2.80
N GLU A 259 -9.00 -17.99 2.23
CA GLU A 259 -9.30 -18.10 0.79
C GLU A 259 -10.49 -17.24 0.38
N ALA A 260 -11.59 -17.30 1.15
CA ALA A 260 -12.78 -16.50 0.89
C ALA A 260 -12.44 -15.00 0.96
N TYR A 261 -11.63 -14.59 1.96
CA TYR A 261 -11.18 -13.21 2.15
C TYR A 261 -10.38 -12.68 0.94
N LEU A 262 -9.41 -13.44 0.44
CA LEU A 262 -8.63 -13.01 -0.71
C LEU A 262 -9.42 -13.10 -2.03
N LYS A 263 -10.32 -14.08 -2.19
CA LYS A 263 -11.20 -14.18 -3.37
C LYS A 263 -12.22 -13.04 -3.43
N TYR A 264 -12.63 -12.49 -2.28
CA TYR A 264 -13.58 -11.37 -2.22
C TYR A 264 -13.07 -10.13 -2.95
N TRP A 265 -11.75 -9.92 -3.01
CA TRP A 265 -11.13 -8.85 -3.82
C TRP A 265 -11.51 -8.89 -5.29
N TYR A 266 -11.77 -10.10 -5.84
CA TYR A 266 -12.09 -10.30 -7.26
C TYR A 266 -13.58 -10.30 -7.54
N THR A 267 -14.41 -10.03 -6.52
CA THR A 267 -15.84 -9.77 -6.70
C THR A 267 -16.07 -8.33 -7.16
N LYS A 268 -17.21 -8.05 -7.76
CA LYS A 268 -17.58 -6.70 -8.17
C LYS A 268 -17.52 -5.72 -6.99
N GLU A 269 -18.01 -6.12 -5.81
CA GLU A 269 -17.99 -5.30 -4.60
C GLU A 269 -16.54 -5.04 -4.13
N GLY A 270 -15.67 -6.06 -4.10
CA GLY A 270 -14.25 -5.87 -3.75
C GLY A 270 -13.56 -4.89 -4.69
N GLN A 271 -13.86 -4.95 -5.99
CA GLN A 271 -13.33 -4.02 -6.99
C GLN A 271 -13.90 -2.59 -6.86
N GLU A 272 -15.17 -2.46 -6.51
CA GLU A 272 -15.80 -1.17 -6.19
C GLU A 272 -15.16 -0.54 -4.95
N ILE A 273 -14.89 -1.32 -3.91
CA ILE A 273 -14.18 -0.86 -2.70
C ILE A 273 -12.78 -0.36 -3.06
N ALA A 274 -12.03 -1.09 -3.89
CA ALA A 274 -10.73 -0.64 -4.37
C ALA A 274 -10.84 0.73 -5.04
N ALA A 275 -11.78 0.90 -5.97
CA ALA A 275 -11.98 2.14 -6.71
C ALA A 275 -12.39 3.32 -5.81
N ARG A 276 -13.31 3.11 -4.85
CA ARG A 276 -13.73 4.15 -3.88
C ARG A 276 -12.59 4.61 -2.96
N ASN A 277 -11.59 3.73 -2.76
CA ASN A 277 -10.37 4.02 -2.00
C ASN A 277 -9.18 4.39 -2.90
N PHE A 278 -9.47 4.85 -4.12
CA PHE A 278 -8.50 5.38 -5.08
C PHE A 278 -7.45 4.39 -5.57
N TYR A 279 -7.74 3.08 -5.50
CA TYR A 279 -6.98 2.05 -6.20
C TYR A 279 -7.64 1.75 -7.55
N ARG A 280 -6.83 1.55 -8.57
CA ARG A 280 -7.31 1.25 -9.93
C ARG A 280 -7.82 -0.19 -9.98
N PRO A 281 -9.13 -0.41 -10.20
CA PRO A 281 -9.71 -1.76 -10.24
C PRO A 281 -9.27 -2.52 -11.48
N ARG A 282 -9.27 -3.85 -11.38
CA ARG A 282 -8.98 -4.76 -12.49
C ARG A 282 -10.22 -5.19 -13.25
N ASP A 283 -11.39 -5.12 -12.63
CA ASP A 283 -12.67 -5.42 -13.29
C ASP A 283 -12.96 -4.33 -14.34
N PRO A 284 -13.19 -4.70 -15.64
CA PRO A 284 -13.36 -3.74 -16.71
C PRO A 284 -14.58 -2.82 -16.57
N ASP A 285 -15.69 -3.34 -16.01
CA ASP A 285 -16.92 -2.58 -15.82
C ASP A 285 -16.74 -1.56 -14.70
N VAL A 286 -16.11 -1.97 -13.60
CA VAL A 286 -15.77 -1.08 -12.50
C VAL A 286 -14.73 -0.05 -12.95
N ALA A 287 -13.70 -0.46 -13.68
CA ALA A 287 -12.70 0.47 -14.23
C ALA A 287 -13.34 1.53 -15.14
N LYS A 288 -14.29 1.12 -15.99
CA LYS A 288 -15.05 2.05 -16.82
C LYS A 288 -15.89 3.03 -16.01
N LYS A 289 -16.58 2.54 -14.96
CA LYS A 289 -17.40 3.35 -14.06
C LYS A 289 -16.59 4.43 -13.35
N TYR A 290 -15.35 4.12 -12.96
CA TYR A 290 -14.46 5.02 -12.23
C TYR A 290 -13.39 5.69 -13.09
N SER A 291 -13.50 5.61 -14.43
CA SER A 291 -12.46 6.13 -15.36
C SER A 291 -12.11 7.60 -15.18
N GLU A 292 -13.11 8.43 -14.84
CA GLU A 292 -12.92 9.87 -14.59
C GLU A 292 -12.21 10.17 -13.25
N SER A 293 -12.10 9.17 -12.37
CA SER A 293 -11.44 9.32 -11.06
C SER A 293 -9.92 9.18 -11.14
N PHE A 294 -9.40 8.69 -12.26
CA PHE A 294 -7.98 8.40 -12.45
C PHE A 294 -7.42 9.12 -13.66
N ALA A 295 -6.29 9.80 -13.47
CA ALA A 295 -5.59 10.43 -14.58
C ALA A 295 -5.07 9.37 -15.58
N LYS A 296 -5.03 9.73 -16.86
CA LYS A 296 -4.35 8.94 -17.88
C LYS A 296 -2.85 9.17 -17.75
N VAL A 297 -2.10 8.13 -17.45
CA VAL A 297 -0.65 8.14 -17.30
C VAL A 297 -0.09 6.98 -18.12
N ASP A 298 0.96 7.20 -18.88
CA ASP A 298 1.68 6.12 -19.51
C ASP A 298 2.40 5.29 -18.46
N LEU A 299 2.22 3.97 -18.47
CA LEU A 299 2.73 3.07 -17.45
C LEU A 299 3.63 2.00 -18.08
N PHE A 300 4.76 1.76 -17.42
CA PHE A 300 5.59 0.58 -17.67
C PHE A 300 5.47 -0.40 -16.50
N THR A 301 5.77 -1.67 -16.74
CA THR A 301 5.75 -2.70 -15.71
C THR A 301 7.13 -2.94 -15.10
N ILE A 302 7.16 -3.57 -13.93
CA ILE A 302 8.40 -4.03 -13.31
C ILE A 302 9.13 -5.06 -14.19
N ASP A 303 8.38 -5.88 -14.91
CA ASP A 303 8.95 -6.91 -15.78
C ASP A 303 9.58 -6.31 -17.04
N ASP A 304 8.91 -5.34 -17.69
CA ASP A 304 9.39 -4.72 -18.92
C ASP A 304 10.70 -3.96 -18.76
N VAL A 305 10.89 -3.29 -17.63
CA VAL A 305 12.03 -2.38 -17.43
C VAL A 305 13.12 -3.01 -16.58
N PHE A 306 12.75 -3.82 -15.59
CA PHE A 306 13.69 -4.34 -14.60
C PHE A 306 13.88 -5.86 -14.64
N GLY A 307 13.09 -6.58 -15.44
CA GLY A 307 13.11 -8.05 -15.48
C GLY A 307 12.56 -8.70 -14.22
N GLY A 308 11.60 -8.03 -13.56
CA GLY A 308 10.87 -8.49 -12.39
C GLY A 308 11.50 -8.11 -11.05
N TRP A 309 10.74 -8.37 -9.98
CA TRP A 309 11.09 -7.93 -8.63
C TRP A 309 12.37 -8.55 -8.09
N THR A 310 12.63 -9.82 -8.35
CA THR A 310 13.85 -10.48 -7.87
C THR A 310 15.11 -9.79 -8.38
N LYS A 311 15.12 -9.46 -9.68
CA LYS A 311 16.24 -8.74 -10.29
C LYS A 311 16.30 -7.29 -9.79
N ALA A 312 15.19 -6.56 -9.77
CA ALA A 312 15.13 -5.19 -9.29
C ALA A 312 15.63 -5.08 -7.84
N GLN A 313 15.20 -5.99 -6.97
CA GLN A 313 15.65 -6.01 -5.58
C GLN A 313 17.16 -6.24 -5.45
N LYS A 314 17.69 -7.22 -6.20
CA LYS A 314 19.12 -7.53 -6.19
C LYS A 314 19.96 -6.36 -6.66
N ASP A 315 19.59 -5.77 -7.80
CA ASP A 315 20.40 -4.76 -8.46
C ASP A 315 20.32 -3.40 -7.78
N HIS A 316 19.11 -3.03 -7.28
CA HIS A 316 18.88 -1.68 -6.77
C HIS A 316 18.87 -1.59 -5.25
N PHE A 317 18.29 -2.57 -4.53
CA PHE A 317 17.97 -2.44 -3.10
C PHE A 317 18.69 -3.46 -2.20
N GLY A 318 19.34 -4.47 -2.76
CA GLY A 318 20.17 -5.42 -2.02
C GLY A 318 21.35 -4.71 -1.33
N GLU A 319 22.06 -5.42 -0.48
CA GLU A 319 23.27 -4.91 0.15
C GLU A 319 24.31 -4.58 -0.93
N GLY A 320 24.86 -3.37 -0.89
CA GLY A 320 25.77 -2.85 -1.93
C GLY A 320 25.11 -2.56 -3.29
N GLY A 321 23.77 -2.64 -3.38
CA GLY A 321 23.01 -2.31 -4.59
C GLY A 321 23.13 -0.85 -4.98
N ILE A 322 22.49 -0.50 -6.11
CA ILE A 322 22.64 0.86 -6.69
C ILE A 322 22.19 1.94 -5.70
N PHE A 323 21.12 1.70 -4.92
CA PHE A 323 20.67 2.67 -3.93
C PHE A 323 21.76 2.98 -2.89
N ASP A 324 22.46 1.97 -2.38
CA ASP A 324 23.56 2.17 -1.42
C ASP A 324 24.75 2.92 -2.03
N GLN A 325 24.93 2.85 -3.34
CA GLN A 325 26.01 3.55 -4.05
C GLN A 325 25.70 5.04 -4.25
N ILE A 326 24.43 5.39 -4.49
CA ILE A 326 24.00 6.76 -4.79
C ILE A 326 23.62 7.54 -3.54
N TYR A 327 23.11 6.89 -2.51
CA TYR A 327 22.72 7.49 -1.23
C TYR A 327 23.72 7.08 -0.15
N LYS A 328 24.79 7.87 -0.03
CA LYS A 328 25.76 7.75 1.05
C LYS A 328 25.44 8.79 2.10
N ASN A 329 25.06 8.34 3.30
CA ASN A 329 24.92 9.19 4.48
C ASN A 329 26.26 9.82 4.86
#